data_892616b2ffbbb8a1211469f3035cccce
#
_entry.id   892616b2ffbbb8a1211469f3035cccce
#
_cell.length_a   1.000
_cell.length_b   1.000
_cell.length_c   1.000
_cell.angle_alpha   90.00
_cell.angle_beta   90.00
_cell.angle_gamma   90.00
#
_symmetry.space_group_name_H-M   'P 1'
#
loop_
_entity.id
_entity.type
_entity.pdbx_description
1 polymer ?
#
loop_
_entity_poly.entity_id
_entity_poly.type
_entity_poly.pdbx_seq_one_letter_code
_entity_poly.pdbx_strand_id
1 'polypeptide(L)'
;MFREKHAEFHIFAAHQIDFGRMTPIQWTYLTFAIVIVLALIFDLGLFSKKNQKTTIKTALLQSIFWVGLSVLFFGYMWYEDGAETALSFMSAYLMEKSLSIDNIFVFILLFNFFKIKEENYSRVLLIGILMALVFRAVFISVGVVLIQRFDWILYIFGVFLIYTGIKMFVANPDDEFKPEENVVYRFMNKYMRVTTEDPKGRFVIRKHNKAYLTTLSLVVVMLAVTDIIFAVDSIPAVFAISQQPVVVYTSNIFAVLGLRSLFFLLRGAVDKFEYLPQGIAIILVFIGLKMLAAYFIHIPVYVSLIMIVLCLGGSILYSLYHQQKESPVEK
;
A
#
# COMPACT_ATOMS: atom_id res chain seq x y z
N MET A 1 24.08 12.12 23.50
CA MET A 1 23.31 11.35 22.53
C MET A 1 22.05 10.67 23.09
N PHE A 2 21.99 10.26 24.37
CA PHE A 2 20.82 9.65 25.03
C PHE A 2 19.80 10.66 25.58
N ARG A 3 20.15 11.92 25.74
CA ARG A 3 19.29 12.94 26.38
C ARG A 3 18.35 13.69 25.42
N GLU A 4 18.67 13.74 24.14
CA GLU A 4 17.87 14.47 23.14
C GLU A 4 16.67 13.63 22.63
N LYS A 5 16.79 12.29 22.55
CA LYS A 5 15.69 11.40 22.11
C LYS A 5 14.50 11.36 23.08
N HIS A 6 14.69 11.65 24.37
CA HIS A 6 13.59 11.70 25.35
C HIS A 6 12.76 12.99 25.30
N ALA A 7 13.30 14.06 24.75
CA ALA A 7 12.57 15.34 24.66
C ALA A 7 11.46 15.31 23.60
N GLU A 8 11.65 14.59 22.49
CA GLU A 8 10.65 14.52 21.41
C GLU A 8 9.42 13.68 21.75
N PHE A 9 9.54 12.68 22.64
CA PHE A 9 8.39 11.84 23.04
C PHE A 9 7.40 12.59 23.95
N HIS A 10 7.88 13.51 24.79
CA HIS A 10 7.02 14.37 25.60
C HIS A 10 6.24 15.40 24.77
N ILE A 11 6.70 15.71 23.57
CA ILE A 11 6.06 16.66 22.66
C ILE A 11 4.76 16.05 22.08
N PHE A 12 4.69 14.74 21.90
CA PHE A 12 3.51 14.09 21.32
C PHE A 12 2.37 13.87 22.33
N ALA A 13 2.68 13.78 23.63
CA ALA A 13 1.69 13.42 24.67
C ALA A 13 1.11 14.63 25.44
N ALA A 14 1.61 15.83 25.28
CA ALA A 14 1.26 16.96 26.14
C ALA A 14 1.06 18.32 25.42
N HIS A 15 0.88 18.34 24.09
CA HIS A 15 0.64 19.63 23.41
C HIS A 15 -0.87 19.89 23.28
N GLN A 16 -1.38 20.77 24.15
CA GLN A 16 -2.54 21.60 23.83
C GLN A 16 -2.28 22.23 22.47
N ILE A 17 -3.21 22.04 21.53
CA ILE A 17 -3.12 22.60 20.18
C ILE A 17 -3.25 24.13 20.32
N ASP A 18 -2.12 24.79 20.52
CA ASP A 18 -2.02 26.23 20.44
C ASP A 18 -1.85 26.61 18.96
N PHE A 19 -2.95 26.93 18.30
CA PHE A 19 -2.99 27.30 16.88
C PHE A 19 -2.07 28.50 16.54
N GLY A 20 -1.56 29.21 17.54
CA GLY A 20 -0.66 30.38 17.33
C GLY A 20 0.82 30.03 17.18
N ARG A 21 1.24 28.79 17.47
CA ARG A 21 2.67 28.37 17.46
C ARG A 21 2.88 26.94 16.97
N MET A 22 2.20 26.54 15.88
CA MET A 22 2.41 25.22 15.32
C MET A 22 3.84 25.08 14.75
N THR A 23 4.48 23.94 15.03
CA THR A 23 5.76 23.60 14.42
C THR A 23 5.60 23.28 12.91
N PRO A 24 6.66 23.39 12.07
CA PRO A 24 6.58 22.98 10.66
C PRO A 24 5.98 21.59 10.48
N ILE A 25 6.41 20.61 11.26
CA ILE A 25 5.89 19.23 11.22
C ILE A 25 4.37 19.17 11.51
N GLN A 26 3.87 19.97 12.46
CA GLN A 26 2.43 20.03 12.76
C GLN A 26 1.65 20.64 11.59
N TRP A 27 2.20 21.63 10.91
CA TRP A 27 1.65 22.19 9.68
C TRP A 27 1.59 21.14 8.57
N THR A 28 2.64 20.32 8.42
CA THR A 28 2.69 19.24 7.43
C THR A 28 1.61 18.20 7.69
N TYR A 29 1.39 17.77 8.95
CA TYR A 29 0.30 16.86 9.30
C TYR A 29 -1.09 17.46 9.05
N LEU A 30 -1.29 18.73 9.40
CA LEU A 30 -2.57 19.42 9.20
C LEU A 30 -2.87 19.56 7.70
N THR A 31 -1.90 20.04 6.92
CA THR A 31 -2.02 20.16 5.46
C THR A 31 -2.30 18.80 4.82
N PHE A 32 -1.57 17.77 5.23
CA PHE A 32 -1.80 16.41 4.79
C PHE A 32 -3.23 15.94 5.10
N ALA A 33 -3.71 16.10 6.32
CA ALA A 33 -5.05 15.69 6.72
C ALA A 33 -6.13 16.41 5.89
N ILE A 34 -6.00 17.73 5.71
CA ILE A 34 -6.93 18.52 4.87
C ILE A 34 -6.91 18.04 3.42
N VAL A 35 -5.72 17.87 2.84
CA VAL A 35 -5.54 17.41 1.46
C VAL A 35 -6.19 16.04 1.25
N ILE A 36 -5.94 15.10 2.16
CA ILE A 36 -6.51 13.75 2.06
C ILE A 36 -8.03 13.75 2.19
N VAL A 37 -8.59 14.49 3.15
CA VAL A 37 -10.04 14.59 3.34
C VAL A 37 -10.70 15.20 2.10
N LEU A 38 -10.16 16.30 1.58
CA LEU A 38 -10.68 16.94 0.37
C LEU A 38 -10.56 16.03 -0.86
N ALA A 39 -9.42 15.36 -1.02
CA ALA A 39 -9.19 14.43 -2.12
C ALA A 39 -10.12 13.21 -2.06
N LEU A 40 -10.40 12.67 -0.85
CA LEU A 40 -11.38 11.60 -0.66
C LEU A 40 -12.80 12.06 -0.98
N ILE A 41 -13.21 13.26 -0.53
CA ILE A 41 -14.52 13.82 -0.87
C ILE A 41 -14.66 13.98 -2.38
N PHE A 42 -13.61 14.49 -3.03
CA PHE A 42 -13.57 14.65 -4.48
C PHE A 42 -13.65 13.32 -5.23
N ASP A 43 -12.84 12.32 -4.80
CA ASP A 43 -12.82 10.99 -5.41
C ASP A 43 -14.17 10.26 -5.24
N LEU A 44 -14.79 10.37 -4.07
CA LEU A 44 -16.10 9.79 -3.78
C LEU A 44 -17.24 10.53 -4.52
N GLY A 45 -17.17 11.85 -4.60
CA GLY A 45 -18.22 12.67 -5.19
C GLY A 45 -18.24 12.61 -6.72
N LEU A 46 -17.10 12.74 -7.37
CA LEU A 46 -17.00 12.79 -8.82
C LEU A 46 -16.93 11.42 -9.50
N PHE A 47 -16.24 10.47 -8.88
CA PHE A 47 -15.90 9.21 -9.53
C PHE A 47 -16.68 8.00 -8.99
N SER A 48 -17.38 8.13 -7.87
CA SER A 48 -18.13 7.00 -7.26
C SER A 48 -19.63 7.11 -7.54
N LYS A 49 -20.02 7.23 -8.80
CA LYS A 49 -21.46 7.15 -9.17
C LYS A 49 -21.96 5.73 -8.91
N LYS A 50 -23.07 5.63 -8.20
CA LYS A 50 -23.73 4.39 -7.83
C LYS A 50 -24.05 3.55 -9.07
N ASN A 51 -23.57 2.28 -9.12
CA ASN A 51 -23.84 1.30 -10.18
C ASN A 51 -23.26 1.61 -11.59
N GLN A 52 -22.21 2.41 -11.72
CA GLN A 52 -21.52 2.55 -13.00
C GLN A 52 -20.22 1.74 -13.03
N LYS A 53 -19.97 1.03 -14.14
CA LYS A 53 -18.69 0.37 -14.41
C LYS A 53 -17.62 1.44 -14.58
N THR A 54 -16.54 1.35 -13.82
CA THR A 54 -15.40 2.25 -13.99
C THR A 54 -14.71 1.94 -15.32
N THR A 55 -14.63 2.94 -16.20
CA THR A 55 -13.94 2.80 -17.49
C THR A 55 -12.43 2.95 -17.30
N ILE A 56 -11.63 2.39 -18.23
CA ILE A 56 -10.16 2.54 -18.23
C ILE A 56 -9.75 4.02 -18.25
N LYS A 57 -10.45 4.85 -19.03
CA LYS A 57 -10.19 6.31 -19.09
C LYS A 57 -10.41 6.98 -17.72
N THR A 58 -11.49 6.64 -17.04
CA THR A 58 -11.77 7.17 -15.69
C THR A 58 -10.73 6.70 -14.68
N ALA A 59 -10.35 5.43 -14.74
CA ALA A 59 -9.30 4.87 -13.88
C ALA A 59 -7.94 5.52 -14.11
N LEU A 60 -7.58 5.78 -15.37
CA LEU A 60 -6.35 6.50 -15.71
C LEU A 60 -6.35 7.93 -15.15
N LEU A 61 -7.45 8.66 -15.33
CA LEU A 61 -7.58 10.02 -14.80
C LEU A 61 -7.47 10.05 -13.27
N GLN A 62 -8.12 9.12 -12.59
CA GLN A 62 -7.99 8.97 -11.13
C GLN A 62 -6.57 8.64 -10.70
N SER A 63 -5.88 7.75 -11.42
CA SER A 63 -4.50 7.41 -11.12
C SER A 63 -3.56 8.60 -11.31
N ILE A 64 -3.73 9.36 -12.40
CA ILE A 64 -2.99 10.61 -12.63
C ILE A 64 -3.28 11.63 -11.52
N PHE A 65 -4.53 11.76 -11.10
CA PHE A 65 -4.92 12.65 -10.00
C PHE A 65 -4.19 12.28 -8.69
N TRP A 66 -4.20 11.01 -8.28
CA TRP A 66 -3.54 10.57 -7.04
C TRP A 66 -2.02 10.68 -7.11
N VAL A 67 -1.41 10.33 -8.24
CA VAL A 67 0.04 10.51 -8.46
C VAL A 67 0.39 12.01 -8.48
N GLY A 68 -0.39 12.82 -9.20
CA GLY A 68 -0.18 14.27 -9.24
C GLY A 68 -0.27 14.92 -7.85
N LEU A 69 -1.24 14.48 -7.03
CA LEU A 69 -1.40 14.96 -5.67
C LEU A 69 -0.20 14.58 -4.78
N SER A 70 0.35 13.38 -4.94
CA SER A 70 1.56 12.97 -4.21
C SER A 70 2.80 13.75 -4.65
N VAL A 71 2.91 14.08 -5.94
CA VAL A 71 4.00 14.94 -6.46
C VAL A 71 3.87 16.38 -5.96
N LEU A 72 2.67 16.92 -5.89
CA LEU A 72 2.43 18.25 -5.29
C LEU A 72 2.78 18.26 -3.81
N PHE A 73 2.41 17.20 -3.08
CA PHE A 73 2.76 17.07 -1.67
C PHE A 73 4.28 16.90 -1.46
N PHE A 74 4.97 16.19 -2.35
CA PHE A 74 6.43 16.14 -2.40
C PHE A 74 7.04 17.53 -2.53
N GLY A 75 6.53 18.37 -3.46
CA GLY A 75 6.99 19.74 -3.64
C GLY A 75 6.73 20.61 -2.39
N TYR A 76 5.59 20.42 -1.72
CA TYR A 76 5.28 21.07 -0.46
C TYR A 76 6.27 20.67 0.64
N MET A 77 6.54 19.37 0.83
CA MET A 77 7.53 18.89 1.82
C MET A 77 8.96 19.38 1.50
N TRP A 78 9.29 19.51 0.22
CA TRP A 78 10.58 20.06 -0.20
C TRP A 78 10.76 21.50 0.30
N TYR A 79 9.70 22.28 0.25
CA TYR A 79 9.71 23.67 0.68
C TYR A 79 9.69 23.81 2.20
N GLU A 80 8.85 23.06 2.92
CA GLU A 80 8.64 23.18 4.37
C GLU A 80 9.63 22.36 5.20
N ASP A 81 9.85 21.09 4.82
CA ASP A 81 10.60 20.10 5.63
C ASP A 81 12.01 19.81 5.04
N GLY A 82 12.34 20.39 3.89
CA GLY A 82 13.62 20.26 3.22
C GLY A 82 13.76 19.07 2.28
N ALA A 83 14.81 19.11 1.45
CA ALA A 83 15.03 18.17 0.36
C ALA A 83 15.18 16.70 0.83
N GLU A 84 15.84 16.45 1.95
CA GLU A 84 16.09 15.11 2.47
C GLU A 84 14.79 14.43 2.88
N THR A 85 13.90 15.13 3.59
CA THR A 85 12.59 14.64 4.03
C THR A 85 11.70 14.39 2.82
N ALA A 86 11.67 15.30 1.85
CA ALA A 86 10.91 15.14 0.62
C ALA A 86 11.38 13.94 -0.21
N LEU A 87 12.69 13.78 -0.41
CA LEU A 87 13.26 12.62 -1.13
C LEU A 87 12.95 11.31 -0.40
N SER A 88 12.98 11.31 0.93
CA SER A 88 12.57 10.16 1.75
C SER A 88 11.10 9.82 1.52
N PHE A 89 10.21 10.83 1.50
CA PHE A 89 8.80 10.64 1.17
C PHE A 89 8.60 10.05 -0.22
N MET A 90 9.24 10.59 -1.25
CA MET A 90 9.10 10.10 -2.62
C MET A 90 9.61 8.66 -2.76
N SER A 91 10.75 8.33 -2.14
CA SER A 91 11.32 6.98 -2.13
C SER A 91 10.38 5.99 -1.45
N ALA A 92 9.84 6.35 -0.27
CA ALA A 92 8.90 5.54 0.47
C ALA A 92 7.57 5.37 -0.29
N TYR A 93 7.06 6.44 -0.91
CA TYR A 93 5.86 6.41 -1.74
C TYR A 93 6.02 5.49 -2.95
N LEU A 94 7.12 5.59 -3.70
CA LEU A 94 7.38 4.72 -4.86
C LEU A 94 7.55 3.26 -4.44
N MET A 95 8.25 3.01 -3.33
CA MET A 95 8.40 1.67 -2.77
C MET A 95 7.06 1.06 -2.40
N GLU A 96 6.25 1.78 -1.62
CA GLU A 96 4.93 1.33 -1.20
C GLU A 96 3.99 1.14 -2.39
N LYS A 97 4.04 2.07 -3.37
CA LYS A 97 3.25 1.98 -4.59
C LYS A 97 3.59 0.74 -5.41
N SER A 98 4.87 0.36 -5.45
CA SER A 98 5.35 -0.83 -6.16
C SER A 98 4.88 -2.11 -5.51
N LEU A 99 5.05 -2.24 -4.19
CA LEU A 99 4.54 -3.38 -3.42
C LEU A 99 3.01 -3.49 -3.51
N SER A 100 2.33 -2.35 -3.62
CA SER A 100 0.88 -2.30 -3.78
C SER A 100 0.38 -2.88 -5.10
N ILE A 101 1.22 -3.00 -6.14
CA ILE A 101 0.85 -3.65 -7.40
C ILE A 101 0.63 -5.16 -7.18
N ASP A 102 1.46 -5.81 -6.40
CA ASP A 102 1.28 -7.23 -6.04
C ASP A 102 -0.02 -7.45 -5.26
N ASN A 103 -0.38 -6.52 -4.38
CA ASN A 103 -1.66 -6.57 -3.67
C ASN A 103 -2.84 -6.58 -4.64
N ILE A 104 -2.75 -5.84 -5.74
CA ILE A 104 -3.81 -5.75 -6.75
C ILE A 104 -4.00 -7.10 -7.45
N PHE A 105 -2.94 -7.85 -7.72
CA PHE A 105 -3.07 -9.18 -8.32
C PHE A 105 -3.88 -10.12 -7.42
N VAL A 106 -3.60 -10.13 -6.13
CA VAL A 106 -4.37 -10.91 -5.16
C VAL A 106 -5.83 -10.42 -5.09
N PHE A 107 -6.08 -9.12 -5.18
CA PHE A 107 -7.45 -8.58 -5.23
C PHE A 107 -8.22 -9.06 -6.46
N ILE A 108 -7.57 -9.10 -7.63
CA ILE A 108 -8.15 -9.61 -8.88
C ILE A 108 -8.50 -11.09 -8.72
N LEU A 109 -7.58 -11.90 -8.17
CA LEU A 109 -7.81 -13.32 -7.91
C LEU A 109 -8.98 -13.55 -6.93
N LEU A 110 -9.05 -12.79 -5.84
CA LEU A 110 -10.17 -12.83 -4.90
C LEU A 110 -11.51 -12.52 -5.57
N PHE A 111 -11.56 -11.47 -6.39
CA PHE A 111 -12.80 -11.10 -7.09
C PHE A 111 -13.25 -12.15 -8.11
N ASN A 112 -12.29 -12.75 -8.82
CA ASN A 112 -12.57 -13.84 -9.76
C ASN A 112 -13.04 -15.10 -9.03
N PHE A 113 -12.35 -15.51 -7.96
CA PHE A 113 -12.69 -16.68 -7.16
C PHE A 113 -14.12 -16.58 -6.58
N PHE A 114 -14.44 -15.44 -5.95
CA PHE A 114 -15.76 -15.21 -5.36
C PHE A 114 -16.82 -14.77 -6.38
N LYS A 115 -16.48 -14.73 -7.68
CA LYS A 115 -17.36 -14.32 -8.78
C LYS A 115 -18.11 -13.02 -8.49
N ILE A 116 -17.38 -12.03 -7.95
CA ILE A 116 -17.96 -10.73 -7.63
C ILE A 116 -18.38 -10.04 -8.93
N LYS A 117 -19.59 -9.46 -8.96
CA LYS A 117 -20.08 -8.70 -10.11
C LYS A 117 -19.31 -7.38 -10.23
N GLU A 118 -18.95 -6.98 -11.45
CA GLU A 118 -18.17 -5.77 -11.74
C GLU A 118 -18.78 -4.49 -11.15
N GLU A 119 -20.11 -4.41 -11.08
CA GLU A 119 -20.84 -3.29 -10.48
C GLU A 119 -20.55 -3.08 -8.99
N ASN A 120 -20.08 -4.14 -8.30
CA ASN A 120 -19.74 -4.10 -6.87
C ASN A 120 -18.25 -3.84 -6.60
N TYR A 121 -17.37 -3.93 -7.61
CA TYR A 121 -15.91 -3.81 -7.43
C TYR A 121 -15.51 -2.51 -6.74
N SER A 122 -16.02 -1.38 -7.25
CA SER A 122 -15.67 -0.06 -6.69
C SER A 122 -16.04 0.09 -5.22
N ARG A 123 -17.18 -0.49 -4.79
CA ARG A 123 -17.65 -0.41 -3.41
C ARG A 123 -16.87 -1.35 -2.48
N VAL A 124 -16.61 -2.56 -2.95
CA VAL A 124 -15.83 -3.56 -2.19
C VAL A 124 -14.41 -3.06 -1.99
N LEU A 125 -13.76 -2.56 -3.05
CA LEU A 125 -12.42 -1.96 -2.97
C LEU A 125 -12.40 -0.76 -2.04
N LEU A 126 -13.38 0.15 -2.14
CA LEU A 126 -13.42 1.33 -1.28
C LEU A 126 -13.43 0.95 0.21
N ILE A 127 -14.35 0.04 0.60
CA ILE A 127 -14.46 -0.36 2.01
C ILE A 127 -13.20 -1.14 2.43
N GLY A 128 -12.70 -2.04 1.59
CA GLY A 128 -11.46 -2.79 1.86
C GLY A 128 -10.26 -1.87 2.06
N ILE A 129 -10.08 -0.86 1.18
CA ILE A 129 -9.01 0.13 1.28
C ILE A 129 -9.15 1.00 2.54
N LEU A 130 -10.36 1.44 2.89
CA LEU A 130 -10.57 2.22 4.12
C LEU A 130 -10.23 1.40 5.38
N MET A 131 -10.61 0.12 5.42
CA MET A 131 -10.21 -0.78 6.51
C MET A 131 -8.68 -0.99 6.52
N ALA A 132 -8.07 -1.18 5.36
CA ALA A 132 -6.62 -1.29 5.22
C ALA A 132 -5.88 -0.05 5.74
N LEU A 133 -6.37 1.16 5.44
CA LEU A 133 -5.81 2.41 5.97
C LEU A 133 -5.82 2.45 7.50
N VAL A 134 -6.92 2.03 8.13
CA VAL A 134 -7.00 1.99 9.60
C VAL A 134 -5.99 0.99 10.17
N PHE A 135 -5.91 -0.21 9.60
CA PHE A 135 -4.95 -1.21 10.06
C PHE A 135 -3.50 -0.76 9.85
N ARG A 136 -3.17 -0.17 8.70
CA ARG A 136 -1.84 0.39 8.43
C ARG A 136 -1.49 1.49 9.42
N ALA A 137 -2.41 2.40 9.72
CA ALA A 137 -2.17 3.44 10.72
C ALA A 137 -1.82 2.84 12.10
N VAL A 138 -2.53 1.79 12.53
CA VAL A 138 -2.22 1.07 13.77
C VAL A 138 -0.85 0.39 13.70
N PHE A 139 -0.55 -0.34 12.61
CA PHE A 139 0.72 -1.03 12.42
C PHE A 139 1.91 -0.06 12.38
N ILE A 140 1.77 1.06 11.68
CA ILE A 140 2.81 2.11 11.63
C ILE A 140 3.02 2.69 13.03
N SER A 141 1.94 3.00 13.78
CA SER A 141 2.04 3.50 15.15
C SER A 141 2.82 2.55 16.04
N VAL A 142 2.48 1.26 15.99
CA VAL A 142 3.18 0.21 16.76
C VAL A 142 4.64 0.11 16.31
N GLY A 143 4.89 0.10 15.01
CA GLY A 143 6.23 0.03 14.42
C GLY A 143 7.12 1.21 14.83
N VAL A 144 6.59 2.44 14.78
CA VAL A 144 7.30 3.65 15.25
C VAL A 144 7.71 3.50 16.71
N VAL A 145 6.77 3.11 17.59
CA VAL A 145 7.05 2.93 19.03
C VAL A 145 8.09 1.84 19.26
N LEU A 146 7.99 0.72 18.52
CA LEU A 146 8.94 -0.38 18.65
C LEU A 146 10.36 0.05 18.25
N ILE A 147 10.52 0.73 17.11
CA ILE A 147 11.83 1.17 16.61
C ILE A 147 12.43 2.22 17.54
N GLN A 148 11.61 3.14 18.08
CA GLN A 148 12.10 4.16 19.03
C GLN A 148 12.57 3.55 20.36
N ARG A 149 12.01 2.39 20.77
CA ARG A 149 12.41 1.71 22.00
C ARG A 149 13.53 0.69 21.80
N PHE A 150 13.59 0.07 20.63
CA PHE A 150 14.45 -1.09 20.36
C PHE A 150 15.11 -0.93 18.99
N ASP A 151 16.21 -0.19 18.91
CA ASP A 151 16.96 0.04 17.66
C ASP A 151 17.36 -1.27 16.94
N TRP A 152 17.55 -2.37 17.69
CA TRP A 152 17.92 -3.67 17.15
C TRP A 152 16.82 -4.33 16.29
N ILE A 153 15.56 -3.89 16.42
CA ILE A 153 14.45 -4.37 15.58
C ILE A 153 14.71 -4.06 14.10
N LEU A 154 15.41 -2.98 13.79
CA LEU A 154 15.78 -2.65 12.41
C LEU A 154 16.63 -3.73 11.76
N TYR A 155 17.51 -4.39 12.51
CA TYR A 155 18.30 -5.51 11.97
C TYR A 155 17.42 -6.74 11.69
N ILE A 156 16.45 -7.03 12.55
CA ILE A 156 15.47 -8.10 12.29
C ILE A 156 14.69 -7.77 11.02
N PHE A 157 14.24 -6.54 10.86
CA PHE A 157 13.54 -6.10 9.66
C PHE A 157 14.43 -6.22 8.42
N GLY A 158 15.71 -5.86 8.50
CA GLY A 158 16.66 -6.03 7.41
C GLY A 158 16.80 -7.48 6.96
N VAL A 159 17.00 -8.41 7.92
CA VAL A 159 17.06 -9.87 7.61
C VAL A 159 15.74 -10.35 7.01
N PHE A 160 14.61 -9.92 7.57
CA PHE A 160 13.28 -10.27 7.08
C PHE A 160 13.05 -9.81 5.64
N LEU A 161 13.44 -8.57 5.29
CA LEU A 161 13.34 -8.05 3.93
C LEU A 161 14.21 -8.83 2.94
N ILE A 162 15.44 -9.20 3.32
CA ILE A 162 16.30 -10.06 2.48
C ILE A 162 15.63 -11.42 2.26
N TYR A 163 15.13 -12.04 3.31
CA TYR A 163 14.42 -13.32 3.21
C TYR A 163 13.21 -13.23 2.28
N THR A 164 12.35 -12.20 2.46
CA THR A 164 11.17 -11.98 1.64
C THR A 164 11.56 -11.72 0.17
N GLY A 165 12.56 -10.88 -0.06
CA GLY A 165 13.05 -10.59 -1.41
C GLY A 165 13.60 -11.84 -2.12
N ILE A 166 14.42 -12.66 -1.44
CA ILE A 166 14.91 -13.93 -2.01
C ILE A 166 13.75 -14.89 -2.29
N LYS A 167 12.83 -15.06 -1.34
CA LYS A 167 11.65 -15.92 -1.52
C LYS A 167 10.80 -15.48 -2.71
N MET A 168 10.56 -14.18 -2.86
CA MET A 168 9.80 -13.59 -3.97
C MET A 168 10.52 -13.77 -5.31
N PHE A 169 11.86 -13.66 -5.32
CA PHE A 169 12.66 -13.85 -6.55
C PHE A 169 12.63 -15.29 -7.07
N VAL A 170 12.56 -16.28 -6.16
CA VAL A 170 12.58 -17.71 -6.48
C VAL A 170 11.17 -18.31 -6.60
N ALA A 171 10.14 -17.57 -6.20
CA ALA A 171 8.75 -18.05 -6.29
C ALA A 171 8.38 -18.40 -7.74
N ASN A 172 7.76 -19.56 -7.93
CA ASN A 172 7.27 -19.95 -9.24
C ASN A 172 6.00 -19.16 -9.57
N PRO A 173 5.87 -18.64 -10.80
CA PRO A 173 4.65 -17.98 -11.26
C PRO A 173 3.41 -18.90 -11.20
N ASP A 174 3.61 -20.22 -11.21
CA ASP A 174 2.57 -21.23 -11.17
C ASP A 174 2.01 -21.55 -9.77
N ASP A 175 2.57 -20.94 -8.72
CA ASP A 175 2.02 -21.07 -7.36
C ASP A 175 0.70 -20.28 -7.25
N GLU A 176 -0.38 -20.91 -7.70
CA GLU A 176 -1.72 -20.33 -7.67
C GLU A 176 -2.15 -20.00 -6.23
N PHE A 177 -2.53 -18.74 -6.01
CA PHE A 177 -3.18 -18.32 -4.77
C PHE A 177 -4.52 -19.05 -4.61
N LYS A 178 -4.63 -19.93 -3.61
CA LYS A 178 -5.84 -20.68 -3.27
C LYS A 178 -6.58 -20.02 -2.10
N PRO A 179 -7.63 -19.24 -2.35
CA PRO A 179 -8.38 -18.55 -1.29
C PRO A 179 -8.96 -19.50 -0.24
N GLU A 180 -9.27 -20.76 -0.61
CA GLU A 180 -9.81 -21.78 0.29
C GLU A 180 -8.81 -22.21 1.37
N GLU A 181 -7.52 -22.18 1.07
CA GLU A 181 -6.44 -22.50 2.01
C GLU A 181 -6.16 -21.35 2.96
N ASN A 182 -6.67 -20.14 2.69
CA ASN A 182 -6.47 -18.97 3.50
C ASN A 182 -7.13 -19.13 4.87
N VAL A 183 -6.35 -18.90 5.92
CA VAL A 183 -6.78 -19.03 7.33
C VAL A 183 -8.01 -18.17 7.62
N VAL A 184 -8.06 -16.97 7.05
CA VAL A 184 -9.17 -16.01 7.26
C VAL A 184 -10.46 -16.54 6.64
N TYR A 185 -10.40 -17.06 5.41
CA TYR A 185 -11.56 -17.70 4.76
C TYR A 185 -12.11 -18.84 5.60
N ARG A 186 -11.22 -19.75 6.07
CA ARG A 186 -11.63 -20.87 6.92
C ARG A 186 -12.21 -20.41 8.26
N PHE A 187 -11.59 -19.39 8.88
CA PHE A 187 -12.10 -18.81 10.13
C PHE A 187 -13.48 -18.18 9.96
N MET A 188 -13.68 -17.35 8.92
CA MET A 188 -14.96 -16.71 8.65
C MET A 188 -16.07 -17.73 8.35
N ASN A 189 -15.77 -18.76 7.54
CA ASN A 189 -16.73 -19.81 7.24
C ASN A 189 -17.11 -20.66 8.48
N LYS A 190 -16.15 -20.82 9.41
CA LYS A 190 -16.40 -21.62 10.63
C LYS A 190 -17.19 -20.85 11.69
N TYR A 191 -16.90 -19.56 11.87
CA TYR A 191 -17.41 -18.77 13.01
C TYR A 191 -18.48 -17.74 12.62
N MET A 192 -18.60 -17.39 11.34
CA MET A 192 -19.54 -16.39 10.87
C MET A 192 -20.63 -17.04 10.01
N ARG A 193 -21.84 -16.49 10.08
CA ARG A 193 -22.95 -16.91 9.22
C ARG A 193 -22.79 -16.27 7.85
N VAL A 194 -22.13 -16.97 6.95
CA VAL A 194 -21.96 -16.52 5.55
C VAL A 194 -23.06 -17.09 4.69
N THR A 195 -23.61 -16.32 3.78
CA THR A 195 -24.57 -16.76 2.77
C THR A 195 -23.99 -16.59 1.37
N THR A 196 -24.21 -17.60 0.53
CA THR A 196 -23.82 -17.61 -0.89
C THR A 196 -24.88 -17.02 -1.81
N GLU A 197 -26.06 -16.61 -1.28
CA GLU A 197 -27.10 -15.99 -2.10
C GLU A 197 -26.64 -14.68 -2.70
N ASP A 198 -27.15 -14.35 -3.90
CA ASP A 198 -26.85 -13.07 -4.57
C ASP A 198 -27.20 -11.91 -3.64
N PRO A 199 -26.20 -11.15 -3.18
CA PRO A 199 -26.40 -10.12 -2.17
C PRO A 199 -27.14 -8.88 -2.70
N LYS A 200 -27.45 -8.80 -4.00
CA LYS A 200 -28.02 -7.63 -4.66
C LYS A 200 -27.31 -6.33 -4.22
N GLY A 201 -25.98 -6.37 -4.12
CA GLY A 201 -25.12 -5.27 -3.66
C GLY A 201 -25.18 -4.97 -2.15
N ARG A 202 -25.74 -5.83 -1.31
CA ARG A 202 -25.78 -5.67 0.15
C ARG A 202 -24.65 -6.45 0.80
N PHE A 203 -24.00 -5.86 1.81
CA PHE A 203 -22.95 -6.53 2.59
C PHE A 203 -23.52 -7.44 3.68
N VAL A 204 -24.66 -7.06 4.25
CA VAL A 204 -25.37 -7.85 5.28
C VAL A 204 -26.82 -8.00 4.85
N ILE A 205 -27.35 -9.20 5.00
CA ILE A 205 -28.77 -9.50 4.81
C ILE A 205 -29.36 -10.07 6.10
N ARG A 206 -30.61 -9.77 6.36
CA ARG A 206 -31.36 -10.32 7.51
C ARG A 206 -32.33 -11.40 7.01
N LYS A 207 -32.20 -12.61 7.60
CA LYS A 207 -33.11 -13.75 7.38
C LYS A 207 -33.54 -14.31 8.73
N HIS A 208 -34.83 -14.54 8.92
CA HIS A 208 -35.38 -15.11 10.15
C HIS A 208 -34.87 -14.37 11.40
N ASN A 209 -34.85 -13.05 11.35
CA ASN A 209 -34.37 -12.16 12.40
C ASN A 209 -32.87 -12.32 12.77
N LYS A 210 -32.06 -13.00 11.93
CA LYS A 210 -30.62 -13.19 12.10
C LYS A 210 -29.86 -12.47 10.98
N ALA A 211 -28.74 -11.83 11.34
CA ALA A 211 -27.84 -11.20 10.35
C ALA A 211 -26.92 -12.25 9.72
N TYR A 212 -26.80 -12.19 8.40
CA TYR A 212 -25.89 -13.02 7.60
C TYR A 212 -24.95 -12.10 6.81
N LEU A 213 -23.67 -12.40 6.85
CA LEU A 213 -22.68 -11.77 5.99
C LEU A 213 -22.82 -12.32 4.56
N THR A 214 -22.73 -11.43 3.58
CA THR A 214 -22.75 -11.84 2.19
C THR A 214 -21.33 -12.11 1.69
N THR A 215 -21.21 -12.69 0.49
CA THR A 215 -19.93 -12.85 -0.19
C THR A 215 -19.17 -11.52 -0.34
N LEU A 216 -19.89 -10.37 -0.48
CA LEU A 216 -19.25 -9.05 -0.54
C LEU A 216 -18.54 -8.69 0.77
N SER A 217 -19.17 -8.98 1.93
CA SER A 217 -18.54 -8.76 3.23
C SER A 217 -17.33 -9.65 3.44
N LEU A 218 -17.43 -10.91 3.02
CA LEU A 218 -16.31 -11.86 3.09
C LEU A 218 -15.11 -11.32 2.31
N VAL A 219 -15.34 -10.89 1.08
CA VAL A 219 -14.27 -10.36 0.23
C VAL A 219 -13.66 -9.08 0.81
N VAL A 220 -14.48 -8.15 1.36
CA VAL A 220 -13.96 -6.96 2.04
C VAL A 220 -13.01 -7.32 3.18
N VAL A 221 -13.40 -8.27 4.03
CA VAL A 221 -12.54 -8.73 5.14
C VAL A 221 -11.28 -9.40 4.60
N MET A 222 -11.41 -10.24 3.55
CA MET A 222 -10.25 -10.86 2.91
C MET A 222 -9.29 -9.83 2.35
N LEU A 223 -9.77 -8.80 1.66
CA LEU A 223 -8.94 -7.68 1.15
C LEU A 223 -8.21 -6.99 2.29
N ALA A 224 -8.93 -6.64 3.37
CA ALA A 224 -8.34 -5.94 4.51
C ALA A 224 -7.26 -6.77 5.22
N VAL A 225 -7.51 -8.07 5.42
CA VAL A 225 -6.52 -8.95 6.07
C VAL A 225 -5.34 -9.24 5.15
N THR A 226 -5.58 -9.40 3.86
CA THR A 226 -4.49 -9.55 2.88
C THR A 226 -3.59 -8.31 2.89
N ASP A 227 -4.17 -7.09 2.96
CA ASP A 227 -3.37 -5.87 3.07
C ASP A 227 -2.56 -5.81 4.38
N ILE A 228 -3.08 -6.35 5.49
CA ILE A 228 -2.28 -6.50 6.73
C ILE A 228 -1.07 -7.41 6.51
N ILE A 229 -1.24 -8.53 5.82
CA ILE A 229 -0.14 -9.45 5.51
C ILE A 229 0.94 -8.73 4.69
N PHE A 230 0.54 -7.99 3.67
CA PHE A 230 1.48 -7.19 2.87
C PHE A 230 2.10 -6.02 3.64
N ALA A 231 1.37 -5.44 4.62
CA ALA A 231 1.92 -4.40 5.48
C ALA A 231 3.08 -4.90 6.35
N VAL A 232 3.12 -6.18 6.68
CA VAL A 232 4.25 -6.80 7.41
C VAL A 232 5.55 -6.72 6.60
N ASP A 233 5.48 -6.78 5.28
CA ASP A 233 6.64 -6.65 4.39
C ASP A 233 6.95 -5.17 4.08
N SER A 234 5.92 -4.38 3.80
CA SER A 234 6.09 -3.00 3.30
C SER A 234 6.50 -2.01 4.39
N ILE A 235 5.96 -2.13 5.60
CA ILE A 235 6.26 -1.19 6.69
C ILE A 235 7.74 -1.23 7.09
N PRO A 236 8.40 -2.39 7.30
CA PRO A 236 9.84 -2.46 7.50
C PRO A 236 10.64 -1.81 6.36
N ALA A 237 10.21 -2.00 5.11
CA ALA A 237 10.88 -1.41 3.95
C ALA A 237 10.83 0.13 3.98
N VAL A 238 9.69 0.71 4.36
CA VAL A 238 9.56 2.16 4.53
C VAL A 238 10.41 2.66 5.70
N PHE A 239 10.47 1.94 6.82
CA PHE A 239 11.35 2.30 7.96
C PHE A 239 12.83 2.26 7.62
N ALA A 240 13.25 1.41 6.68
CA ALA A 240 14.62 1.39 6.17
C ALA A 240 14.95 2.62 5.28
N ILE A 241 13.93 3.26 4.71
CA ILE A 241 14.09 4.52 3.96
C ILE A 241 14.10 5.71 4.90
N SER A 242 13.12 5.79 5.82
CA SER A 242 13.00 6.87 6.80
C SER A 242 12.31 6.38 8.08
N GLN A 243 12.83 6.84 9.23
CA GLN A 243 12.20 6.62 10.53
C GLN A 243 11.33 7.81 10.98
N GLN A 244 11.25 8.86 10.16
CA GLN A 244 10.42 10.03 10.45
C GLN A 244 8.95 9.66 10.32
N PRO A 245 8.12 9.78 11.39
CA PRO A 245 6.72 9.39 11.35
C PRO A 245 5.94 10.09 10.23
N VAL A 246 6.20 11.38 9.98
CA VAL A 246 5.53 12.13 8.92
C VAL A 246 5.75 11.50 7.56
N VAL A 247 6.97 11.05 7.24
CA VAL A 247 7.30 10.38 5.99
C VAL A 247 6.58 9.05 5.89
N VAL A 248 6.64 8.23 6.96
CA VAL A 248 6.06 6.88 6.98
C VAL A 248 4.54 6.92 6.81
N TYR A 249 3.85 7.79 7.55
CA TYR A 249 2.39 7.91 7.45
C TYR A 249 1.95 8.47 6.11
N THR A 250 2.55 9.58 5.67
CA THR A 250 2.09 10.27 4.47
C THR A 250 2.34 9.45 3.22
N SER A 251 3.52 8.85 3.06
CA SER A 251 3.86 8.00 1.91
C SER A 251 2.94 6.78 1.80
N ASN A 252 2.69 6.10 2.92
CA ASN A 252 1.80 4.94 2.97
C ASN A 252 0.36 5.29 2.58
N ILE A 253 -0.19 6.35 3.17
CA ILE A 253 -1.58 6.76 2.92
C ILE A 253 -1.76 7.19 1.45
N PHE A 254 -0.85 8.00 0.90
CA PHE A 254 -0.89 8.38 -0.52
C PHE A 254 -0.79 7.17 -1.47
N ALA A 255 0.05 6.20 -1.16
CA ALA A 255 0.21 5.01 -1.98
C ALA A 255 -1.07 4.16 -2.02
N VAL A 256 -1.71 3.97 -0.85
CA VAL A 256 -2.90 3.13 -0.69
C VAL A 256 -4.15 3.78 -1.31
N LEU A 257 -4.32 5.09 -1.19
CA LEU A 257 -5.50 5.78 -1.72
C LEU A 257 -5.63 5.64 -3.23
N GLY A 258 -4.54 5.58 -3.97
CA GLY A 258 -4.55 5.34 -5.40
C GLY A 258 -4.77 3.88 -5.84
N LEU A 259 -4.88 2.91 -4.91
CA LEU A 259 -5.02 1.49 -5.24
C LEU A 259 -6.29 1.18 -6.02
N ARG A 260 -7.41 1.85 -5.70
CA ARG A 260 -8.69 1.63 -6.39
C ARG A 260 -8.57 1.91 -7.88
N SER A 261 -8.00 3.04 -8.26
CA SER A 261 -7.82 3.40 -9.67
C SER A 261 -6.82 2.47 -10.35
N LEU A 262 -5.73 2.14 -9.66
CA LEU A 262 -4.71 1.24 -10.19
C LEU A 262 -5.27 -0.17 -10.42
N PHE A 263 -6.16 -0.68 -9.56
CA PHE A 263 -6.86 -1.94 -9.77
C PHE A 263 -7.60 -1.99 -11.11
N PHE A 264 -8.39 -0.94 -11.43
CA PHE A 264 -9.13 -0.91 -12.69
C PHE A 264 -8.21 -0.77 -13.92
N LEU A 265 -7.04 -0.16 -13.78
CA LEU A 265 -6.03 -0.10 -14.83
C LEU A 265 -5.35 -1.45 -15.05
N LEU A 266 -4.93 -2.10 -13.96
CA LEU A 266 -4.15 -3.33 -14.04
C LEU A 266 -4.98 -4.57 -14.32
N ARG A 267 -6.28 -4.57 -13.96
CA ARG A 267 -7.18 -5.68 -14.19
C ARG A 267 -7.16 -6.23 -15.63
N GLY A 268 -6.96 -5.36 -16.62
CA GLY A 268 -6.88 -5.74 -18.04
C GLY A 268 -5.44 -5.91 -18.56
N ALA A 269 -4.44 -5.80 -17.69
CA ALA A 269 -3.03 -5.80 -18.07
C ALA A 269 -2.16 -6.63 -17.12
N VAL A 270 -2.77 -7.49 -16.30
CA VAL A 270 -2.07 -8.33 -15.30
C VAL A 270 -0.94 -9.12 -15.94
N ASP A 271 -1.22 -9.75 -17.09
CA ASP A 271 -0.27 -10.60 -17.80
C ASP A 271 0.88 -9.82 -18.47
N LYS A 272 0.85 -8.47 -18.45
CA LYS A 272 1.86 -7.62 -19.10
C LYS A 272 3.07 -7.31 -18.22
N PHE A 273 3.02 -7.59 -16.94
CA PHE A 273 4.06 -7.21 -15.98
C PHE A 273 4.67 -8.41 -15.26
N GLU A 274 4.93 -9.47 -16.02
CA GLU A 274 5.41 -10.76 -15.51
C GLU A 274 6.69 -10.64 -14.65
N TYR A 275 7.61 -9.74 -15.03
CA TYR A 275 8.90 -9.57 -14.35
C TYR A 275 8.90 -8.48 -13.27
N LEU A 276 7.75 -7.86 -12.97
CA LEU A 276 7.66 -6.82 -11.94
C LEU A 276 7.95 -7.36 -10.52
N PRO A 277 7.48 -8.56 -10.12
CA PRO A 277 7.82 -9.16 -8.84
C PRO A 277 9.33 -9.34 -8.63
N GLN A 278 10.07 -9.72 -9.67
CA GLN A 278 11.54 -9.86 -9.62
C GLN A 278 12.22 -8.50 -9.38
N GLY A 279 11.73 -7.43 -10.02
CA GLY A 279 12.23 -6.08 -9.78
C GLY A 279 12.01 -5.63 -8.32
N ILE A 280 10.83 -5.91 -7.76
CA ILE A 280 10.50 -5.62 -6.36
C ILE A 280 11.36 -6.46 -5.42
N ALA A 281 11.57 -7.73 -5.73
CA ALA A 281 12.42 -8.63 -4.95
C ALA A 281 13.87 -8.09 -4.82
N ILE A 282 14.45 -7.59 -5.91
CA ILE A 282 15.78 -6.97 -5.91
C ILE A 282 15.79 -5.72 -5.01
N ILE A 283 14.75 -4.89 -5.06
CA ILE A 283 14.63 -3.70 -4.22
C ILE A 283 14.57 -4.10 -2.73
N LEU A 284 13.78 -5.11 -2.38
CA LEU A 284 13.67 -5.60 -0.99
C LEU A 284 15.02 -6.10 -0.45
N VAL A 285 15.76 -6.88 -1.25
CA VAL A 285 17.11 -7.34 -0.89
C VAL A 285 18.06 -6.15 -0.70
N PHE A 286 18.07 -5.20 -1.64
CA PHE A 286 18.90 -4.00 -1.53
C PHE A 286 18.58 -3.19 -0.28
N ILE A 287 17.30 -2.94 0.02
CA ILE A 287 16.86 -2.18 1.19
C ILE A 287 17.21 -2.93 2.48
N GLY A 288 17.02 -4.25 2.52
CA GLY A 288 17.41 -5.08 3.65
C GLY A 288 18.93 -5.04 3.91
N LEU A 289 19.75 -5.14 2.87
CA LEU A 289 21.20 -5.00 2.96
C LEU A 289 21.62 -3.61 3.43
N LYS A 290 21.01 -2.54 2.88
CA LYS A 290 21.22 -1.17 3.34
C LYS A 290 20.95 -1.04 4.84
N MET A 291 19.86 -1.65 5.32
CA MET A 291 19.44 -1.60 6.71
C MET A 291 20.44 -2.30 7.64
N LEU A 292 20.95 -3.46 7.24
CA LEU A 292 22.01 -4.16 7.97
C LEU A 292 23.35 -3.42 7.94
N ALA A 293 23.67 -2.79 6.82
CA ALA A 293 24.91 -2.03 6.63
C ALA A 293 24.87 -0.62 7.29
N ALA A 294 23.72 -0.17 7.78
CA ALA A 294 23.53 1.21 8.26
C ALA A 294 24.48 1.61 9.41
N TYR A 295 24.99 0.64 10.17
CA TYR A 295 25.98 0.87 11.21
C TYR A 295 27.38 1.20 10.64
N PHE A 296 27.73 0.61 9.49
CA PHE A 296 29.07 0.74 8.89
C PHE A 296 29.11 1.76 7.78
N ILE A 297 28.04 1.88 6.99
CA ILE A 297 27.98 2.68 5.77
C ILE A 297 26.70 3.49 5.75
N HIS A 298 26.83 4.81 5.67
CA HIS A 298 25.69 5.69 5.45
C HIS A 298 25.38 5.79 3.95
N ILE A 299 24.31 5.10 3.50
CA ILE A 299 23.84 5.19 2.11
C ILE A 299 22.76 6.27 2.04
N PRO A 300 23.00 7.37 1.30
CA PRO A 300 22.04 8.48 1.20
C PRO A 300 20.73 8.07 0.53
N VAL A 301 19.66 8.78 0.84
CA VAL A 301 18.28 8.45 0.40
C VAL A 301 18.15 8.46 -1.13
N TYR A 302 18.83 9.39 -1.82
CA TYR A 302 18.75 9.45 -3.28
C TYR A 302 19.27 8.20 -3.98
N VAL A 303 20.21 7.45 -3.37
CA VAL A 303 20.68 6.14 -3.90
C VAL A 303 19.55 5.12 -3.86
N SER A 304 18.79 5.09 -2.77
CA SER A 304 17.61 4.22 -2.66
C SER A 304 16.55 4.59 -3.70
N LEU A 305 16.30 5.87 -3.89
CA LEU A 305 15.34 6.35 -4.90
C LEU A 305 15.77 5.95 -6.32
N ILE A 306 17.04 6.16 -6.68
CA ILE A 306 17.57 5.76 -7.99
C ILE A 306 17.43 4.25 -8.18
N MET A 307 17.80 3.45 -7.17
CA MET A 307 17.71 1.99 -7.24
C MET A 307 16.28 1.51 -7.44
N ILE A 308 15.32 2.09 -6.70
CA ILE A 308 13.90 1.80 -6.87
C ILE A 308 13.44 2.10 -8.30
N VAL A 309 13.74 3.31 -8.81
CA VAL A 309 13.33 3.73 -10.16
C VAL A 309 13.95 2.85 -11.24
N LEU A 310 15.25 2.50 -11.12
CA LEU A 310 15.94 1.65 -12.08
C LEU A 310 15.39 0.21 -12.08
N CYS A 311 15.16 -0.38 -10.91
CA CYS A 311 14.64 -1.75 -10.82
C CYS A 311 13.20 -1.82 -11.34
N LEU A 312 12.32 -0.88 -10.97
CA LEU A 312 10.94 -0.85 -11.46
C LEU A 312 10.89 -0.57 -12.96
N GLY A 313 11.58 0.48 -13.41
CA GLY A 313 11.63 0.82 -14.83
C GLY A 313 12.20 -0.31 -15.67
N GLY A 314 13.29 -0.91 -15.20
CA GLY A 314 13.94 -2.05 -15.86
C GLY A 314 13.04 -3.28 -15.95
N SER A 315 12.36 -3.66 -14.85
CA SER A 315 11.45 -4.81 -14.85
C SER A 315 10.22 -4.60 -15.74
N ILE A 316 9.65 -3.39 -15.75
CA ILE A 316 8.53 -3.05 -16.63
C ILE A 316 8.97 -3.09 -18.09
N LEU A 317 10.08 -2.46 -18.44
CA LEU A 317 10.61 -2.46 -19.82
C LEU A 317 10.96 -3.88 -20.28
N TYR A 318 11.55 -4.69 -19.41
CA TYR A 318 11.88 -6.08 -19.71
C TYR A 318 10.60 -6.92 -19.92
N SER A 319 9.58 -6.76 -19.08
CA SER A 319 8.28 -7.43 -19.25
C SER A 319 7.65 -7.10 -20.61
N LEU A 320 7.64 -5.82 -20.98
CA LEU A 320 7.06 -5.38 -22.26
C LEU A 320 7.87 -5.90 -23.46
N TYR A 321 9.20 -5.92 -23.35
CA TYR A 321 10.08 -6.44 -24.42
C TYR A 321 9.88 -7.95 -24.61
N HIS A 322 9.82 -8.72 -23.52
CA HIS A 322 9.65 -10.18 -23.58
C HIS A 322 8.30 -10.55 -24.22
N GLN A 323 7.22 -9.86 -23.85
CA GLN A 323 5.90 -10.07 -24.40
C GLN A 323 5.84 -9.80 -25.92
N GLN A 324 6.54 -8.76 -26.41
CA GLN A 324 6.60 -8.49 -27.85
C GLN A 324 7.31 -9.61 -28.63
N LYS A 325 8.25 -10.31 -27.99
CA LYS A 325 9.02 -11.38 -28.62
C LYS A 325 8.25 -12.71 -28.64
N GLU A 326 7.38 -12.93 -27.66
CA GLU A 326 6.54 -14.15 -27.56
C GLU A 326 5.25 -14.07 -28.38
N SER A 327 4.81 -12.87 -28.76
CA SER A 327 3.70 -12.70 -29.70
C SER A 327 4.23 -12.92 -31.12
N PRO A 328 4.10 -14.11 -31.75
CA PRO A 328 4.46 -14.29 -33.14
C PRO A 328 3.52 -13.39 -33.95
N VAL A 329 4.12 -12.62 -34.85
CA VAL A 329 3.40 -11.86 -35.88
C VAL A 329 2.53 -12.86 -36.64
N GLU A 330 1.22 -12.96 -36.29
CA GLU A 330 0.23 -13.46 -37.25
C GLU A 330 0.23 -12.48 -38.43
N LYS A 331 0.95 -12.89 -39.47
CA LYS A 331 0.85 -12.33 -40.80
C LYS A 331 -0.16 -13.13 -41.61
#